data_9de1bc91f9e4973e5dc4d5932db496f3
#
_entry.id   9de1bc91f9e4973e5dc4d5932db496f3
#
_cell.length_a   1.000
_cell.length_b   1.000
_cell.length_c   1.000
_cell.angle_alpha   90.00
_cell.angle_beta   90.00
_cell.angle_gamma   90.00
#
_symmetry.space_group_name_H-M   'P 1'
#
loop_
_entity.id
_entity.type
_entity.pdbx_description
1 polymer ?
#
loop_
_entity_poly.entity_id
_entity_poly.type
_entity_poly.pdbx_seq_one_letter_code
_entity_poly.pdbx_strand_id
1 'polypeptide(L)'
;MKKITLLTSVLALAACGGGSGSGGGTVSAPVTPYAFDISGVKFVSPETEGATTTTFTTDKKGNIITAYFGFGSPIKNETVSTDKLQVSAYEVRFANPGDPEDDFHYTLTEEPTSIEHLRQLLITEIQREEDGNEEDMINYVKTLDMEDFDIEYATYNFDLQFFGKEIGMKYAELATMTIHGVEDGVEFTEPQVLVGGDETKLVETIDPTQKYEFGGKAIATVDYEFETYDNNAKLVLDPENKTETLTMNLADWYNVEIVNNDGNVAFDFDDTDKVIDDKYTFDVYDGAEQHFETKYYGENANPTEATATFGTALYKDNGMYYDHMTFTGGFAGTVK
;
A
#
# COMPACT_ATOMS: atom_id res chain seq x y z
N MET A 1 5.65 16.54 16.88
CA MET A 1 4.56 16.93 16.02
C MET A 1 4.61 15.99 14.82
N LYS A 2 4.06 14.81 15.02
CA LYS A 2 4.13 13.73 14.05
C LYS A 2 2.76 13.09 14.05
N LYS A 3 2.20 12.92 12.86
CA LYS A 3 1.07 12.01 12.60
C LYS A 3 -0.33 12.60 12.59
N ILE A 4 -0.57 13.39 11.59
CA ILE A 4 -1.88 13.40 10.90
C ILE A 4 -1.55 12.78 9.56
N THR A 5 -1.48 11.47 9.47
CA THR A 5 -0.72 10.96 8.33
C THR A 5 -1.09 9.54 7.97
N LEU A 6 -2.38 9.19 7.93
CA LEU A 6 -2.62 7.86 7.36
C LEU A 6 -3.69 7.83 6.27
N LEU A 7 -4.71 8.66 6.30
CA LEU A 7 -5.49 8.89 5.09
C LEU A 7 -4.91 10.05 4.28
N THR A 8 -4.37 11.06 4.96
CA THR A 8 -3.65 12.16 4.29
C THR A 8 -2.33 11.71 3.67
N SER A 9 -1.65 10.67 4.15
CA SER A 9 -0.45 10.16 3.46
C SER A 9 -0.78 9.41 2.17
N VAL A 10 -1.96 8.82 2.07
CA VAL A 10 -2.48 8.28 0.82
C VAL A 10 -2.92 9.39 -0.12
N LEU A 11 -3.26 10.57 0.40
CA LEU A 11 -3.84 11.67 -0.37
C LEU A 11 -2.96 12.93 -0.47
N ALA A 12 -1.87 13.05 0.27
CA ALA A 12 -1.13 14.31 0.44
C ALA A 12 0.22 14.40 -0.29
N LEU A 13 0.55 13.51 -1.24
CA LEU A 13 1.88 13.49 -1.87
C LEU A 13 1.91 13.61 -3.39
N ALA A 14 0.87 14.15 -4.02
CA ALA A 14 0.84 14.28 -5.47
C ALA A 14 0.89 15.73 -5.97
N ALA A 15 2.00 16.39 -5.82
CA ALA A 15 2.28 17.61 -6.58
C ALA A 15 3.62 17.47 -7.30
N CYS A 16 3.61 16.95 -8.50
CA CYS A 16 4.38 17.38 -9.68
C CYS A 16 4.59 16.26 -10.71
N GLY A 17 4.15 16.50 -11.94
CA GLY A 17 4.73 15.85 -13.11
C GLY A 17 3.73 15.30 -14.14
N GLY A 18 3.20 16.17 -14.99
CA GLY A 18 2.42 15.76 -16.16
C GLY A 18 3.28 15.12 -17.25
N GLY A 19 2.77 14.06 -17.84
CA GLY A 19 3.31 13.44 -19.05
C GLY A 19 2.25 12.67 -19.82
N SER A 20 1.72 13.28 -20.88
CA SER A 20 0.73 12.69 -21.78
C SER A 20 1.34 11.62 -22.70
N GLY A 21 0.69 10.47 -22.77
CA GLY A 21 0.95 9.45 -23.79
C GLY A 21 -0.31 8.70 -24.19
N SER A 22 -0.72 8.91 -25.43
CA SER A 22 -1.94 8.38 -26.04
C SER A 22 -1.84 6.92 -26.50
N GLY A 23 -2.91 6.17 -26.32
CA GLY A 23 -3.48 5.35 -27.38
C GLY A 23 -3.23 3.86 -27.36
N GLY A 24 -4.29 3.09 -27.33
CA GLY A 24 -4.33 1.73 -27.79
C GLY A 24 -5.37 0.88 -27.09
N GLY A 25 -6.64 0.94 -27.54
CA GLY A 25 -7.67 0.05 -27.03
C GLY A 25 -7.37 -1.41 -27.33
N THR A 26 -7.12 -2.21 -26.31
CA THR A 26 -7.19 -3.67 -26.37
C THR A 26 -8.54 -4.12 -25.82
N VAL A 27 -9.26 -4.88 -26.65
CA VAL A 27 -10.48 -5.57 -26.24
C VAL A 27 -10.10 -6.58 -25.18
N SER A 28 -10.48 -6.34 -23.92
CA SER A 28 -10.24 -7.27 -22.83
C SER A 28 -11.00 -8.59 -23.09
N ALA A 29 -10.28 -9.69 -23.08
CA ALA A 29 -10.87 -11.03 -23.06
C ALA A 29 -11.80 -11.18 -21.84
N PRO A 30 -12.86 -12.01 -21.93
CA PRO A 30 -13.76 -12.24 -20.81
C PRO A 30 -12.96 -12.79 -19.63
N VAL A 31 -12.91 -12.04 -18.55
CA VAL A 31 -12.22 -12.42 -17.31
C VAL A 31 -12.94 -13.66 -16.76
N THR A 32 -12.27 -14.78 -16.75
CA THR A 32 -12.73 -15.96 -16.01
C THR A 32 -12.72 -15.59 -14.53
N PRO A 33 -13.80 -15.87 -13.78
CA PRO A 33 -13.81 -15.54 -12.35
C PRO A 33 -12.57 -16.10 -11.68
N TYR A 34 -11.87 -15.25 -10.93
CA TYR A 34 -10.69 -15.64 -10.17
C TYR A 34 -11.08 -16.71 -9.15
N ALA A 35 -10.26 -17.75 -8.99
CA ALA A 35 -10.60 -18.89 -8.11
C ALA A 35 -10.34 -18.59 -6.62
N PHE A 36 -9.61 -17.53 -6.31
CA PHE A 36 -9.32 -17.08 -4.95
C PHE A 36 -10.37 -16.05 -4.52
N ASP A 37 -11.06 -16.35 -3.42
CA ASP A 37 -12.03 -15.41 -2.85
C ASP A 37 -11.30 -14.40 -1.99
N ILE A 38 -11.17 -13.17 -2.48
CA ILE A 38 -10.53 -12.06 -1.76
C ILE A 38 -11.40 -11.50 -0.62
N SER A 39 -12.65 -12.00 -0.46
CA SER A 39 -13.56 -11.51 0.57
C SER A 39 -13.05 -11.83 1.97
N GLY A 40 -12.81 -10.77 2.75
CA GLY A 40 -12.28 -10.89 4.11
C GLY A 40 -10.79 -11.22 4.20
N VAL A 41 -10.10 -11.30 3.07
CA VAL A 41 -8.64 -11.41 3.05
C VAL A 41 -8.06 -10.10 3.53
N LYS A 42 -7.11 -10.17 4.44
CA LYS A 42 -6.29 -9.06 4.89
C LYS A 42 -5.16 -8.85 3.91
N PHE A 43 -5.22 -7.77 3.15
CA PHE A 43 -4.09 -7.29 2.37
C PHE A 43 -3.28 -6.32 3.21
N VAL A 44 -1.98 -6.41 3.11
CA VAL A 44 -1.03 -5.51 3.73
C VAL A 44 -0.38 -4.69 2.63
N SER A 45 -0.41 -3.38 2.76
CA SER A 45 0.39 -2.45 1.97
C SER A 45 1.60 -2.07 2.81
N PRO A 46 2.83 -2.40 2.38
CA PRO A 46 4.02 -2.04 3.13
C PRO A 46 4.26 -0.53 3.07
N GLU A 47 4.64 0.03 4.20
CA GLU A 47 5.11 1.40 4.35
C GLU A 47 6.46 1.41 5.04
N THR A 48 7.21 2.49 4.96
CA THR A 48 8.52 2.61 5.61
C THR A 48 8.45 2.61 7.13
N GLU A 49 7.34 3.09 7.71
CA GLU A 49 7.12 3.17 9.17
C GLU A 49 5.98 2.28 9.66
N GLY A 50 5.70 1.18 8.96
CA GLY A 50 4.62 0.27 9.34
C GLY A 50 3.94 -0.36 8.13
N ALA A 51 2.70 -0.78 8.30
CA ALA A 51 1.92 -1.36 7.22
C ALA A 51 0.44 -1.01 7.37
N THR A 52 -0.18 -0.55 6.30
CA THR A 52 -1.64 -0.43 6.25
C THR A 52 -2.29 -1.74 5.88
N THR A 53 -3.47 -1.96 6.40
CA THR A 53 -4.25 -3.17 6.11
C THR A 53 -5.48 -2.82 5.30
N THR A 54 -5.64 -3.47 4.16
CA THR A 54 -6.83 -3.35 3.31
C THR A 54 -7.62 -4.66 3.32
N THR A 55 -8.94 -4.58 3.46
CA THR A 55 -9.83 -5.74 3.30
C THR A 55 -10.97 -5.39 2.37
N PHE A 56 -11.38 -6.36 1.55
CA PHE A 56 -12.51 -6.22 0.64
C PHE A 56 -13.63 -7.17 1.05
N THR A 57 -14.88 -6.77 0.85
CA THR A 57 -16.00 -7.69 0.81
C THR A 57 -16.52 -7.80 -0.62
N THR A 58 -16.85 -9.00 -1.05
CA THR A 58 -17.32 -9.26 -2.41
C THR A 58 -18.71 -9.88 -2.42
N ASP A 59 -19.41 -9.75 -3.54
CA ASP A 59 -20.62 -10.51 -3.80
C ASP A 59 -20.29 -11.92 -4.30
N LYS A 60 -21.33 -12.74 -4.54
CA LYS A 60 -21.17 -14.11 -5.08
C LYS A 60 -20.56 -14.18 -6.48
N LYS A 61 -20.40 -13.05 -7.16
CA LYS A 61 -19.78 -12.96 -8.49
C LYS A 61 -18.34 -12.45 -8.42
N GLY A 62 -17.86 -12.13 -7.20
CA GLY A 62 -16.55 -11.55 -6.96
C GLY A 62 -16.49 -10.03 -7.15
N ASN A 63 -17.63 -9.34 -7.35
CA ASN A 63 -17.59 -7.88 -7.41
C ASN A 63 -17.32 -7.31 -6.02
N ILE A 64 -16.45 -6.31 -5.93
CA ILE A 64 -16.14 -5.61 -4.69
C ILE A 64 -17.35 -4.77 -4.28
N ILE A 65 -17.85 -5.00 -3.06
CA ILE A 65 -18.98 -4.28 -2.47
C ILE A 65 -18.49 -3.18 -1.54
N THR A 66 -17.51 -3.51 -0.68
CA THR A 66 -16.91 -2.56 0.26
C THR A 66 -15.41 -2.78 0.34
N ALA A 67 -14.70 -1.74 0.68
CA ALA A 67 -13.29 -1.78 1.09
C ALA A 67 -13.15 -1.20 2.50
N TYR A 68 -12.16 -1.68 3.23
CA TYR A 68 -11.74 -1.15 4.53
C TYR A 68 -10.22 -1.02 4.51
N PHE A 69 -9.71 0.17 4.74
CA PHE A 69 -8.28 0.51 4.61
C PHE A 69 -7.54 0.54 5.97
N GLY A 70 -8.01 -0.18 6.96
CA GLY A 70 -7.36 -0.31 8.27
C GLY A 70 -7.74 0.78 9.27
N PHE A 71 -8.33 1.85 8.82
CA PHE A 71 -8.84 2.98 9.60
C PHE A 71 -10.19 3.41 9.01
N GLY A 72 -10.95 4.15 9.77
CA GLY A 72 -12.24 4.66 9.32
C GLY A 72 -13.36 3.61 9.30
N SER A 73 -14.41 3.88 8.59
CA SER A 73 -15.53 2.97 8.32
C SER A 73 -15.31 2.22 7.00
N PRO A 74 -15.90 1.00 6.86
CA PRO A 74 -15.92 0.35 5.57
C PRO A 74 -16.56 1.24 4.49
N ILE A 75 -15.86 1.46 3.41
CA ILE A 75 -16.24 2.32 2.30
C ILE A 75 -17.04 1.50 1.30
N LYS A 76 -18.20 1.99 0.91
CA LYS A 76 -19.06 1.33 -0.07
C LYS A 76 -18.57 1.62 -1.49
N ASN A 77 -18.41 0.56 -2.29
CA ASN A 77 -18.13 0.70 -3.71
C ASN A 77 -19.38 1.18 -4.47
N GLU A 78 -19.25 2.25 -5.21
CA GLU A 78 -20.32 2.82 -6.04
C GLU A 78 -20.39 2.17 -7.44
N THR A 79 -19.40 1.35 -7.78
CA THR A 79 -19.37 0.59 -9.03
C THR A 79 -19.67 -0.89 -8.78
N VAL A 80 -19.99 -1.63 -9.86
CA VAL A 80 -20.11 -3.09 -9.83
C VAL A 80 -18.96 -3.66 -10.64
N SER A 81 -17.84 -3.94 -9.96
CA SER A 81 -16.61 -4.41 -10.58
C SER A 81 -15.85 -5.38 -9.68
N THR A 82 -15.00 -6.21 -10.30
CA THR A 82 -14.06 -7.11 -9.61
C THR A 82 -12.70 -6.51 -9.39
N ASP A 83 -12.42 -5.38 -10.05
CA ASP A 83 -11.10 -4.77 -10.18
C ASP A 83 -11.12 -3.23 -10.06
N LYS A 84 -12.27 -2.66 -9.70
CA LYS A 84 -12.44 -1.21 -9.53
C LYS A 84 -13.25 -0.91 -8.30
N LEU A 85 -12.83 0.14 -7.62
CA LEU A 85 -13.57 0.74 -6.52
C LEU A 85 -13.72 2.23 -6.82
N GLN A 86 -14.93 2.74 -6.69
CA GLN A 86 -15.22 4.17 -6.75
C GLN A 86 -15.87 4.59 -5.46
N VAL A 87 -15.37 5.67 -4.89
CA VAL A 87 -15.78 6.20 -3.59
C VAL A 87 -15.99 7.69 -3.69
N SER A 88 -17.13 8.15 -3.22
CA SER A 88 -17.37 9.56 -2.95
C SER A 88 -16.90 9.90 -1.54
N ALA A 89 -16.22 11.02 -1.40
CA ALA A 89 -15.74 11.53 -0.12
C ALA A 89 -16.01 13.02 0.02
N TYR A 90 -15.91 13.51 1.24
CA TYR A 90 -16.03 14.91 1.59
C TYR A 90 -14.78 15.29 2.37
N GLU A 91 -13.92 16.08 1.74
CA GLU A 91 -12.73 16.65 2.36
C GLU A 91 -13.16 17.80 3.24
N VAL A 92 -12.88 17.72 4.52
CA VAL A 92 -13.27 18.72 5.51
C VAL A 92 -12.04 19.36 6.10
N ARG A 93 -11.89 20.66 5.91
CA ARG A 93 -10.80 21.44 6.48
C ARG A 93 -11.34 22.45 7.47
N PHE A 94 -10.54 22.72 8.51
CA PHE A 94 -10.82 23.77 9.47
C PHE A 94 -9.54 24.21 10.19
N ALA A 95 -9.50 25.47 10.62
CA ALA A 95 -8.30 26.07 11.18
C ALA A 95 -7.75 25.32 12.39
N ASN A 96 -6.45 25.18 12.43
CA ASN A 96 -5.72 24.69 13.60
C ASN A 96 -5.39 25.86 14.54
N PRO A 97 -6.00 25.94 15.73
CA PRO A 97 -5.76 27.05 16.66
C PRO A 97 -4.33 27.04 17.24
N GLY A 98 -3.64 25.92 17.15
CA GLY A 98 -2.25 25.75 17.60
C GLY A 98 -1.20 26.11 16.55
N ASP A 99 -1.57 26.07 15.28
CA ASP A 99 -0.72 26.39 14.15
C ASP A 99 -1.54 27.04 13.03
N PRO A 100 -1.52 28.37 12.91
CA PRO A 100 -2.31 29.07 11.91
C PRO A 100 -1.84 28.88 10.46
N GLU A 101 -0.70 28.21 10.23
CA GLU A 101 -0.14 27.92 8.91
C GLU A 101 -0.53 26.50 8.45
N ASP A 102 -1.19 25.70 9.34
CA ASP A 102 -1.57 24.33 9.06
C ASP A 102 -3.04 24.10 9.49
N ASP A 103 -3.89 23.69 8.56
CA ASP A 103 -5.29 23.37 8.82
C ASP A 103 -5.45 21.89 9.19
N PHE A 104 -6.44 21.59 10.01
CA PHE A 104 -6.89 20.21 10.19
C PHE A 104 -7.65 19.74 8.95
N HIS A 105 -7.33 18.53 8.48
CA HIS A 105 -7.91 17.95 7.30
C HIS A 105 -8.44 16.53 7.59
N TYR A 106 -9.71 16.29 7.27
CA TYR A 106 -10.38 14.99 7.46
C TYR A 106 -11.17 14.58 6.23
N THR A 107 -11.07 13.30 5.85
CA THR A 107 -11.84 12.70 4.77
C THR A 107 -13.05 11.95 5.32
N LEU A 108 -14.23 12.41 5.01
CA LEU A 108 -15.49 11.77 5.41
C LEU A 108 -16.10 11.00 4.23
N THR A 109 -16.54 9.77 4.48
CA THR A 109 -17.18 8.92 3.46
C THR A 109 -18.72 9.01 3.49
N GLU A 110 -19.26 9.93 4.31
CA GLU A 110 -20.68 10.21 4.43
C GLU A 110 -20.93 11.71 4.29
N GLU A 111 -21.94 12.09 3.50
CA GLU A 111 -22.32 13.48 3.30
C GLU A 111 -22.81 14.12 4.60
N PRO A 112 -22.19 15.20 5.09
CA PRO A 112 -22.65 15.91 6.26
C PRO A 112 -23.94 16.70 5.97
N THR A 113 -25.02 16.31 6.60
CA THR A 113 -26.37 16.90 6.34
C THR A 113 -26.73 18.06 7.25
N SER A 114 -25.98 18.27 8.33
CA SER A 114 -26.11 19.36 9.29
C SER A 114 -24.83 19.56 10.07
N ILE A 115 -24.70 20.69 10.80
CA ILE A 115 -23.50 20.92 11.63
C ILE A 115 -23.38 19.88 12.74
N GLU A 116 -24.47 19.44 13.34
CA GLU A 116 -24.44 18.38 14.36
C GLU A 116 -23.98 17.05 13.76
N HIS A 117 -24.42 16.75 12.53
CA HIS A 117 -24.01 15.54 11.83
C HIS A 117 -22.52 15.61 11.45
N LEU A 118 -22.05 16.74 10.93
CA LEU A 118 -20.64 16.98 10.62
C LEU A 118 -19.75 16.80 11.86
N ARG A 119 -20.12 17.44 12.98
CA ARG A 119 -19.38 17.28 14.24
C ARG A 119 -19.34 15.83 14.72
N GLN A 120 -20.45 15.08 14.56
CA GLN A 120 -20.50 13.67 14.94
C GLN A 120 -19.55 12.82 14.07
N LEU A 121 -19.53 13.04 12.76
CA LEU A 121 -18.63 12.35 11.83
C LEU A 121 -17.16 12.66 12.19
N LEU A 122 -16.80 13.93 12.33
CA LEU A 122 -15.45 14.36 12.71
C LEU A 122 -15.01 13.79 14.06
N ILE A 123 -15.88 13.82 15.09
CA ILE A 123 -15.55 13.22 16.40
C ILE A 123 -15.28 11.73 16.25
N THR A 124 -16.00 11.05 15.37
CA THR A 124 -15.77 9.63 15.12
C THR A 124 -14.41 9.38 14.47
N GLU A 125 -14.00 10.23 13.53
CA GLU A 125 -12.67 10.12 12.91
C GLU A 125 -11.56 10.48 13.90
N ILE A 126 -11.66 11.60 14.62
CA ILE A 126 -10.70 12.01 15.65
C ILE A 126 -10.47 10.89 16.68
N GLN A 127 -11.53 10.22 17.13
CA GLN A 127 -11.42 9.13 18.10
C GLN A 127 -10.72 7.87 17.56
N ARG A 128 -10.50 7.79 16.26
CA ARG A 128 -9.79 6.66 15.63
C ARG A 128 -8.30 6.91 15.46
N GLU A 129 -7.87 8.16 15.46
CA GLU A 129 -6.47 8.52 15.23
C GLU A 129 -5.55 8.23 16.43
N GLU A 130 -6.08 8.02 17.63
CA GLU A 130 -5.37 7.60 18.87
C GLU A 130 -4.06 8.38 19.14
N ASP A 131 -3.99 9.67 18.80
CA ASP A 131 -2.76 10.47 18.93
C ASP A 131 -2.56 11.11 20.33
N GLY A 132 -3.53 10.94 21.23
CA GLY A 132 -3.49 11.40 22.62
C GLY A 132 -3.93 12.87 22.83
N ASN A 133 -4.39 13.55 21.80
CA ASN A 133 -4.96 14.92 21.88
C ASN A 133 -6.46 14.97 21.56
N GLU A 134 -7.11 13.82 21.51
CA GLU A 134 -8.49 13.67 21.04
C GLU A 134 -9.47 14.54 21.83
N GLU A 135 -9.34 14.64 23.15
CA GLU A 135 -10.29 15.38 24.00
C GLU A 135 -10.27 16.88 23.69
N ASP A 136 -9.11 17.47 23.49
CA ASP A 136 -8.96 18.89 23.16
C ASP A 136 -9.50 19.16 21.76
N MET A 137 -9.20 18.31 20.79
CA MET A 137 -9.69 18.39 19.42
C MET A 137 -11.21 18.25 19.36
N ILE A 138 -11.78 17.23 20.02
CA ILE A 138 -13.24 17.04 20.11
C ILE A 138 -13.93 18.27 20.72
N ASN A 139 -13.33 18.85 21.77
CA ASN A 139 -13.86 20.04 22.40
C ASN A 139 -13.80 21.25 21.46
N TYR A 140 -12.72 21.36 20.67
CA TYR A 140 -12.58 22.44 19.67
C TYR A 140 -13.63 22.29 18.56
N VAL A 141 -13.77 21.13 17.94
CA VAL A 141 -14.77 20.86 16.89
C VAL A 141 -16.20 21.17 17.36
N LYS A 142 -16.53 20.93 18.64
CA LYS A 142 -17.83 21.30 19.20
C LYS A 142 -18.11 22.80 19.25
N THR A 143 -17.08 23.63 19.19
CA THR A 143 -17.22 25.10 19.20
C THR A 143 -17.40 25.73 17.83
N LEU A 144 -17.04 25.01 16.77
CA LEU A 144 -17.06 25.51 15.40
C LEU A 144 -18.48 25.51 14.83
N ASP A 145 -18.80 26.52 14.03
CA ASP A 145 -20.02 26.60 13.25
C ASP A 145 -19.81 26.15 11.81
N MET A 146 -20.86 25.98 11.00
CA MET A 146 -20.74 25.45 9.62
C MET A 146 -19.83 26.31 8.73
N GLU A 147 -19.75 27.60 9.01
CA GLU A 147 -18.92 28.56 8.28
C GLU A 147 -17.42 28.46 8.60
N ASP A 148 -17.07 27.73 9.66
CA ASP A 148 -15.67 27.49 10.04
C ASP A 148 -15.07 26.27 9.31
N PHE A 149 -15.90 25.52 8.59
CA PHE A 149 -15.48 24.36 7.83
C PHE A 149 -15.48 24.65 6.33
N ASP A 150 -14.38 24.32 5.68
CA ASP A 150 -14.34 24.16 4.23
C ASP A 150 -14.64 22.70 3.90
N ILE A 151 -15.67 22.46 3.09
CA ILE A 151 -16.12 21.11 2.73
C ILE A 151 -16.12 20.98 1.23
N GLU A 152 -15.24 20.15 0.72
CA GLU A 152 -15.10 19.84 -0.69
C GLU A 152 -15.55 18.42 -0.99
N TYR A 153 -16.32 18.25 -2.07
CA TYR A 153 -16.71 16.93 -2.57
C TYR A 153 -15.62 16.38 -3.49
N ALA A 154 -15.14 15.19 -3.17
CA ALA A 154 -14.14 14.48 -3.95
C ALA A 154 -14.66 13.11 -4.40
N THR A 155 -14.10 12.60 -5.49
CA THR A 155 -14.34 11.23 -5.96
C THR A 155 -13.00 10.54 -6.16
N TYR A 156 -12.80 9.43 -5.47
CA TYR A 156 -11.63 8.60 -5.60
C TYR A 156 -11.97 7.36 -6.41
N ASN A 157 -11.10 7.05 -7.37
CA ASN A 157 -11.19 5.84 -8.16
C ASN A 157 -9.96 4.97 -7.88
N PHE A 158 -10.19 3.70 -7.61
CA PHE A 158 -9.14 2.73 -7.35
C PHE A 158 -9.18 1.67 -8.44
N ASP A 159 -8.09 1.51 -9.14
CA ASP A 159 -7.89 0.45 -10.12
C ASP A 159 -7.03 -0.65 -9.48
N LEU A 160 -7.59 -1.87 -9.39
CA LEU A 160 -6.92 -3.03 -8.79
C LEU A 160 -6.49 -4.00 -9.87
N GLN A 161 -5.29 -4.54 -9.73
CA GLN A 161 -4.79 -5.63 -10.56
C GLN A 161 -4.29 -6.77 -9.69
N PHE A 162 -4.85 -7.96 -9.85
CA PHE A 162 -4.53 -9.16 -9.08
C PHE A 162 -3.64 -10.09 -9.91
N PHE A 163 -2.55 -10.57 -9.32
CA PHE A 163 -1.52 -11.37 -10.01
C PHE A 163 -1.48 -12.84 -9.56
N GLY A 164 -2.13 -13.21 -8.47
CA GLY A 164 -2.04 -14.55 -7.91
C GLY A 164 -2.39 -15.65 -8.89
N LYS A 165 -3.40 -15.44 -9.76
CA LYS A 165 -3.75 -16.38 -10.83
C LYS A 165 -2.62 -16.57 -11.85
N GLU A 166 -1.96 -15.49 -12.23
CA GLU A 166 -0.83 -15.51 -13.17
C GLU A 166 0.34 -16.29 -12.59
N ILE A 167 0.61 -16.11 -11.29
CA ILE A 167 1.68 -16.78 -10.54
C ILE A 167 1.32 -18.24 -10.23
N GLY A 168 0.02 -18.60 -10.25
CA GLY A 168 -0.47 -19.93 -9.89
C GLY A 168 -0.76 -20.13 -8.41
N MET A 169 -1.00 -19.03 -7.69
CA MET A 169 -1.35 -19.04 -6.28
C MET A 169 -2.75 -19.63 -6.03
N LYS A 170 -2.95 -20.22 -4.85
CA LYS A 170 -4.23 -20.78 -4.39
C LYS A 170 -4.69 -20.17 -3.07
N TYR A 171 -3.73 -19.77 -2.24
CA TYR A 171 -3.95 -19.37 -0.85
C TYR A 171 -3.50 -17.93 -0.60
N ALA A 172 -2.74 -17.34 -1.51
CA ALA A 172 -2.23 -16.00 -1.35
C ALA A 172 -2.38 -15.18 -2.64
N GLU A 173 -2.22 -13.87 -2.51
CA GLU A 173 -2.41 -12.90 -3.57
C GLU A 173 -1.35 -11.80 -3.50
N LEU A 174 -0.95 -11.34 -4.65
CA LEU A 174 -0.23 -10.10 -4.86
C LEU A 174 -1.07 -9.22 -5.77
N ALA A 175 -1.27 -7.97 -5.40
CA ALA A 175 -2.02 -7.03 -6.21
C ALA A 175 -1.36 -5.66 -6.22
N THR A 176 -1.70 -4.85 -7.22
CA THR A 176 -1.54 -3.41 -7.18
C THR A 176 -2.88 -2.73 -7.05
N MET A 177 -2.88 -1.58 -6.38
CA MET A 177 -4.00 -0.68 -6.30
C MET A 177 -3.51 0.71 -6.71
N THR A 178 -4.06 1.24 -7.78
CA THR A 178 -3.74 2.60 -8.22
C THR A 178 -4.89 3.51 -7.81
N ILE A 179 -4.59 4.52 -7.03
CA ILE A 179 -5.53 5.51 -6.54
C ILE A 179 -5.49 6.71 -7.49
N HIS A 180 -6.66 7.11 -7.96
CA HIS A 180 -6.84 8.33 -8.75
C HIS A 180 -7.80 9.24 -8.01
N GLY A 181 -7.38 10.47 -7.79
CA GLY A 181 -8.17 11.48 -7.09
C GLY A 181 -7.86 12.89 -7.58
N VAL A 182 -8.52 13.84 -6.95
CA VAL A 182 -8.25 15.27 -7.12
C VAL A 182 -8.12 15.86 -5.73
N GLU A 183 -7.01 16.49 -5.44
CA GLU A 183 -6.75 17.20 -4.21
C GLU A 183 -6.35 18.65 -4.54
N ASP A 184 -6.99 19.62 -3.92
CA ASP A 184 -6.79 21.05 -4.21
C ASP A 184 -6.92 21.42 -5.69
N GLY A 185 -7.80 20.73 -6.42
CA GLY A 185 -7.97 20.90 -7.85
C GLY A 185 -6.85 20.30 -8.72
N VAL A 186 -5.91 19.55 -8.14
CA VAL A 186 -4.82 18.86 -8.82
C VAL A 186 -5.13 17.36 -8.88
N GLU A 187 -5.11 16.79 -10.08
CA GLU A 187 -5.24 15.34 -10.25
C GLU A 187 -3.97 14.64 -9.77
N PHE A 188 -4.13 13.57 -9.01
CA PHE A 188 -3.03 12.70 -8.58
C PHE A 188 -3.28 11.24 -8.93
N THR A 189 -2.20 10.47 -8.97
CA THR A 189 -2.23 9.02 -9.19
C THR A 189 -1.17 8.40 -8.31
N GLU A 190 -1.57 7.50 -7.43
CA GLU A 190 -0.69 6.86 -6.47
C GLU A 190 -0.79 5.34 -6.55
N PRO A 191 0.28 4.63 -6.90
CA PRO A 191 0.32 3.19 -6.88
C PRO A 191 0.63 2.66 -5.48
N GLN A 192 -0.06 1.58 -5.10
CA GLN A 192 0.20 0.83 -3.87
C GLN A 192 0.33 -0.65 -4.18
N VAL A 193 1.20 -1.35 -3.46
CA VAL A 193 1.33 -2.80 -3.53
C VAL A 193 0.55 -3.43 -2.39
N LEU A 194 -0.24 -4.45 -2.69
CA LEU A 194 -1.06 -5.17 -1.73
C LEU A 194 -0.65 -6.64 -1.71
N VAL A 195 -0.36 -7.16 -0.53
CA VAL A 195 0.00 -8.56 -0.31
C VAL A 195 -0.92 -9.18 0.72
N GLY A 196 -1.55 -10.31 0.39
CA GLY A 196 -2.48 -10.95 1.32
C GLY A 196 -2.62 -12.45 1.11
N GLY A 197 -3.36 -13.12 1.98
CA GLY A 197 -3.62 -14.53 1.85
C GLY A 197 -4.63 -15.08 2.87
N ASP A 198 -5.01 -16.32 2.66
CA ASP A 198 -5.90 -17.06 3.57
C ASP A 198 -5.15 -17.43 4.85
N GLU A 199 -5.42 -16.73 5.94
CA GLU A 199 -4.79 -16.97 7.24
C GLU A 199 -5.04 -18.39 7.77
N THR A 200 -6.09 -19.08 7.32
CA THR A 200 -6.35 -20.48 7.70
C THR A 200 -5.36 -21.46 7.04
N LYS A 201 -4.60 -21.00 6.07
CA LYS A 201 -3.58 -21.75 5.33
C LYS A 201 -2.16 -21.36 5.67
N LEU A 202 -1.98 -20.47 6.66
CA LEU A 202 -0.65 -20.13 7.16
C LEU A 202 0.05 -21.35 7.72
N VAL A 203 1.32 -21.51 7.32
CA VAL A 203 2.22 -22.56 7.80
C VAL A 203 3.07 -21.98 8.93
N GLU A 204 2.62 -22.17 10.17
CA GLU A 204 3.32 -21.64 11.37
C GLU A 204 4.57 -22.45 11.73
N THR A 205 4.64 -23.71 11.34
CA THR A 205 5.75 -24.59 11.65
C THR A 205 6.34 -25.17 10.39
N ILE A 206 7.55 -24.77 10.06
CA ILE A 206 8.28 -25.19 8.86
C ILE A 206 9.34 -26.22 9.26
N ASP A 207 9.58 -27.23 8.40
CA ASP A 207 10.63 -28.21 8.62
C ASP A 207 12.01 -27.52 8.69
N PRO A 208 12.70 -27.55 9.86
CA PRO A 208 13.95 -26.84 10.03
C PRO A 208 15.12 -27.43 9.23
N THR A 209 14.94 -28.59 8.62
CA THR A 209 15.99 -29.28 7.85
C THR A 209 15.83 -29.11 6.34
N GLN A 210 14.72 -28.54 5.88
CA GLN A 210 14.41 -28.39 4.48
C GLN A 210 14.53 -26.93 4.04
N LYS A 211 15.29 -26.70 2.98
CA LYS A 211 15.35 -25.41 2.29
C LYS A 211 14.25 -25.32 1.25
N TYR A 212 13.62 -24.15 1.16
CA TYR A 212 12.53 -23.89 0.23
C TYR A 212 12.93 -22.77 -0.73
N GLU A 213 12.53 -22.93 -1.97
CA GLU A 213 12.70 -21.92 -3.02
C GLU A 213 11.34 -21.62 -3.66
N PHE A 214 10.93 -20.35 -3.63
CA PHE A 214 9.68 -19.87 -4.23
C PHE A 214 10.03 -18.96 -5.40
N GLY A 215 9.47 -19.24 -6.56
CA GLY A 215 9.59 -18.39 -7.74
C GLY A 215 8.27 -17.68 -8.00
N GLY A 216 8.33 -16.40 -8.31
CA GLY A 216 7.11 -15.62 -8.47
C GLY A 216 7.36 -14.23 -9.02
N LYS A 217 6.53 -13.31 -8.57
CA LYS A 217 6.53 -11.91 -8.98
C LYS A 217 6.82 -11.02 -7.78
N ALA A 218 7.65 -10.00 -7.98
CA ALA A 218 7.82 -8.89 -7.06
C ALA A 218 7.33 -7.60 -7.73
N ILE A 219 6.78 -6.71 -6.92
CA ILE A 219 6.36 -5.38 -7.33
C ILE A 219 6.87 -4.40 -6.27
N ALA A 220 7.43 -3.29 -6.70
CA ALA A 220 7.88 -2.23 -5.82
C ALA A 220 7.41 -0.86 -6.31
N THR A 221 7.27 0.06 -5.39
CA THR A 221 7.04 1.47 -5.64
C THR A 221 8.21 2.28 -5.10
N VAL A 222 8.52 3.38 -5.76
CA VAL A 222 9.50 4.35 -5.32
C VAL A 222 8.81 5.69 -5.19
N ASP A 223 8.82 6.27 -3.99
CA ASP A 223 8.14 7.54 -3.65
C ASP A 223 6.65 7.58 -4.00
N TYR A 224 5.97 6.44 -4.02
CA TYR A 224 4.57 6.34 -4.47
C TYR A 224 4.30 6.85 -5.89
N GLU A 225 5.33 7.27 -6.63
CA GLU A 225 5.20 7.82 -7.98
C GLU A 225 5.51 6.80 -9.06
N PHE A 226 6.27 5.76 -8.72
CA PHE A 226 6.82 4.85 -9.71
C PHE A 226 6.59 3.38 -9.32
N GLU A 227 5.90 2.65 -10.19
CA GLU A 227 5.69 1.21 -10.06
C GLU A 227 6.66 0.44 -10.95
N THR A 228 7.37 -0.52 -10.36
CA THR A 228 8.27 -1.44 -11.08
C THR A 228 8.05 -2.87 -10.65
N TYR A 229 8.34 -3.84 -11.53
CA TYR A 229 8.09 -5.24 -11.23
C TYR A 229 9.09 -6.19 -11.85
N ASP A 230 9.32 -7.34 -11.18
CA ASP A 230 10.01 -8.51 -11.69
C ASP A 230 9.10 -9.73 -11.71
N ASN A 231 8.95 -10.36 -12.87
CA ASN A 231 8.17 -11.58 -13.06
C ASN A 231 8.96 -12.85 -12.73
N ASN A 232 10.23 -12.74 -12.36
CA ASN A 232 11.14 -13.86 -12.09
C ASN A 232 11.79 -13.75 -10.71
N ALA A 233 11.19 -12.97 -9.82
CA ALA A 233 11.68 -12.82 -8.47
C ALA A 233 11.72 -14.17 -7.73
N LYS A 234 12.64 -14.28 -6.78
CA LYS A 234 12.93 -15.52 -6.07
C LYS A 234 13.07 -15.27 -4.59
N LEU A 235 12.30 -15.99 -3.78
CA LEU A 235 12.43 -16.04 -2.33
C LEU A 235 13.03 -17.39 -1.93
N VAL A 236 14.09 -17.38 -1.16
CA VAL A 236 14.73 -18.56 -0.56
C VAL A 236 14.57 -18.51 0.95
N LEU A 237 13.97 -19.55 1.51
CA LEU A 237 13.91 -19.80 2.95
C LEU A 237 14.92 -20.90 3.30
N ASP A 238 15.85 -20.60 4.19
CA ASP A 238 16.83 -21.53 4.75
C ASP A 238 16.65 -21.61 6.27
N PRO A 239 15.77 -22.50 6.76
CA PRO A 239 15.45 -22.58 8.18
C PRO A 239 16.63 -23.05 9.05
N GLU A 240 17.58 -23.85 8.49
CA GLU A 240 18.78 -24.30 9.21
C GLU A 240 19.66 -23.10 9.60
N ASN A 241 19.82 -22.16 8.69
CA ASN A 241 20.63 -20.94 8.90
C ASN A 241 19.77 -19.76 9.41
N LYS A 242 18.45 -19.92 9.53
CA LYS A 242 17.48 -18.90 9.89
C LYS A 242 17.57 -17.67 8.96
N THR A 243 17.74 -17.92 7.68
CA THR A 243 17.84 -16.86 6.67
C THR A 243 16.70 -16.93 5.67
N GLU A 244 16.27 -15.77 5.26
CA GLU A 244 15.34 -15.54 4.16
C GLU A 244 16.00 -14.57 3.19
N THR A 245 15.99 -14.90 1.92
CA THR A 245 16.62 -14.05 0.89
C THR A 245 15.65 -13.87 -0.25
N LEU A 246 15.25 -12.63 -0.51
CA LEU A 246 14.48 -12.25 -1.70
C LEU A 246 15.40 -11.56 -2.69
N THR A 247 15.46 -12.12 -3.91
CA THR A 247 16.18 -11.52 -5.03
C THR A 247 15.21 -11.13 -6.13
N MET A 248 15.38 -9.95 -6.69
CA MET A 248 14.55 -9.42 -7.76
C MET A 248 15.35 -8.49 -8.67
N ASN A 249 14.94 -8.42 -9.94
CA ASN A 249 15.49 -7.49 -10.93
C ASN A 249 14.37 -6.56 -11.37
N LEU A 250 14.34 -5.37 -10.80
CA LEU A 250 13.29 -4.41 -11.02
C LEU A 250 13.59 -3.58 -12.27
N ALA A 251 13.00 -4.00 -13.38
CA ALA A 251 12.83 -3.26 -14.63
C ALA A 251 14.02 -2.38 -15.08
N ASP A 252 15.13 -2.97 -15.45
CA ASP A 252 16.35 -2.30 -15.93
C ASP A 252 17.06 -1.38 -14.91
N TRP A 253 16.58 -1.32 -13.67
CA TRP A 253 17.09 -0.39 -12.68
C TRP A 253 18.14 -1.04 -11.75
N TYR A 254 17.70 -2.06 -10.99
CA TYR A 254 18.54 -2.66 -9.95
C TYR A 254 18.26 -4.14 -9.79
N ASN A 255 19.33 -4.90 -9.55
CA ASN A 255 19.18 -6.12 -8.81
C ASN A 255 19.08 -5.76 -7.33
N VAL A 256 18.00 -6.17 -6.71
CA VAL A 256 17.78 -5.96 -5.28
C VAL A 256 17.86 -7.31 -4.60
N GLU A 257 18.70 -7.39 -3.56
CA GLU A 257 18.73 -8.51 -2.64
C GLU A 257 18.29 -8.02 -1.25
N ILE A 258 17.28 -8.67 -0.68
CA ILE A 258 16.82 -8.41 0.67
C ILE A 258 17.11 -9.66 1.48
N VAL A 259 17.89 -9.52 2.54
CA VAL A 259 18.26 -10.62 3.44
C VAL A 259 17.73 -10.34 4.83
N ASN A 260 16.97 -11.29 5.36
CA ASN A 260 16.64 -11.35 6.78
C ASN A 260 17.46 -12.47 7.42
N ASN A 261 18.32 -12.13 8.34
CA ASN A 261 19.15 -13.07 9.09
C ASN A 261 18.78 -13.01 10.58
N ASP A 262 17.92 -13.93 11.01
CA ASP A 262 17.44 -14.03 12.41
C ASP A 262 16.92 -12.69 12.96
N GLY A 263 16.14 -11.96 12.13
CA GLY A 263 15.55 -10.65 12.47
C GLY A 263 16.39 -9.43 12.09
N ASN A 264 17.59 -9.64 11.55
CA ASN A 264 18.40 -8.55 11.01
C ASN A 264 18.15 -8.44 9.50
N VAL A 265 17.46 -7.40 9.09
CA VAL A 265 17.13 -7.12 7.69
C VAL A 265 18.21 -6.26 7.07
N ALA A 266 18.62 -6.59 5.85
CA ALA A 266 19.53 -5.79 5.04
C ALA A 266 19.05 -5.77 3.58
N PHE A 267 19.12 -4.59 2.98
CA PHE A 267 18.88 -4.36 1.57
C PHE A 267 20.20 -4.11 0.86
N ASP A 268 20.43 -4.79 -0.25
CA ASP A 268 21.55 -4.56 -1.16
C ASP A 268 21.00 -4.21 -2.54
N PHE A 269 21.37 -3.05 -3.03
CA PHE A 269 21.03 -2.56 -4.36
C PHE A 269 22.28 -2.66 -5.23
N ASP A 270 22.42 -3.74 -5.99
CA ASP A 270 23.53 -3.92 -6.92
C ASP A 270 23.30 -3.04 -8.16
N ASP A 271 24.10 -1.99 -8.26
CA ASP A 271 24.13 -1.10 -9.40
C ASP A 271 24.70 -1.85 -10.62
N THR A 272 23.84 -2.38 -11.45
CA THR A 272 24.25 -2.97 -12.72
C THR A 272 24.53 -1.87 -13.75
N ASP A 273 25.61 -1.09 -13.59
CA ASP A 273 26.20 -0.18 -14.61
C ASP A 273 25.22 0.63 -15.51
N LYS A 274 23.95 0.63 -15.22
CA LYS A 274 22.91 1.35 -15.95
C LYS A 274 22.42 2.52 -15.12
N VAL A 275 23.15 3.56 -15.22
CA VAL A 275 22.81 4.90 -14.81
C VAL A 275 21.48 5.30 -15.44
N ILE A 276 20.46 5.45 -14.64
CA ILE A 276 19.31 6.25 -15.03
C ILE A 276 19.78 7.69 -15.00
N ASP A 277 20.04 8.25 -16.19
CA ASP A 277 20.59 9.61 -16.33
C ASP A 277 21.88 9.83 -15.52
N ASP A 278 22.99 9.23 -15.87
CA ASP A 278 24.41 9.52 -15.46
C ASP A 278 24.66 10.19 -14.08
N LYS A 279 23.72 10.18 -13.11
CA LYS A 279 23.78 11.09 -11.96
C LYS A 279 23.31 10.56 -10.61
N TYR A 280 22.67 9.39 -10.50
CA TYR A 280 22.10 9.00 -9.22
C TYR A 280 22.58 7.61 -8.77
N THR A 281 23.10 7.53 -7.57
CA THR A 281 23.28 6.28 -6.83
C THR A 281 22.22 6.24 -5.74
N PHE A 282 21.66 5.04 -5.49
CA PHE A 282 20.72 4.83 -4.40
C PHE A 282 21.42 4.02 -3.31
N ASP A 283 21.47 4.59 -2.13
CA ASP A 283 21.95 3.92 -0.93
C ASP A 283 20.81 3.88 0.09
N VAL A 284 20.80 2.84 0.91
CA VAL A 284 19.89 2.80 2.07
C VAL A 284 20.26 3.93 3.01
N TYR A 285 19.28 4.70 3.42
CA TYR A 285 19.48 5.78 4.37
C TYR A 285 20.05 5.26 5.70
N ASP A 286 21.12 5.85 6.19
CA ASP A 286 21.75 5.46 7.46
C ASP A 286 20.79 5.73 8.62
N GLY A 287 20.33 4.67 9.28
CA GLY A 287 19.32 4.73 10.33
C GLY A 287 17.87 4.56 9.84
N ALA A 288 17.65 4.30 8.54
CA ALA A 288 16.32 3.96 8.05
C ALA A 288 15.81 2.66 8.71
N GLU A 289 14.53 2.65 9.04
CA GLU A 289 13.86 1.40 9.36
C GLU A 289 13.83 0.53 8.09
N GLN A 290 14.18 -0.73 8.26
CA GLN A 290 14.16 -1.73 7.19
C GLN A 290 13.12 -2.77 7.55
N HIS A 291 12.10 -2.91 6.72
CA HIS A 291 11.03 -3.87 6.91
C HIS A 291 11.15 -5.01 5.90
N PHE A 292 11.07 -6.24 6.38
CA PHE A 292 10.91 -7.42 5.55
C PHE A 292 10.16 -8.49 6.35
N GLU A 293 8.95 -8.78 5.95
CA GLU A 293 8.09 -9.78 6.58
C GLU A 293 7.66 -10.80 5.52
N THR A 294 7.81 -12.08 5.85
CA THR A 294 7.41 -13.20 4.98
C THR A 294 6.26 -13.99 5.61
N LYS A 295 5.37 -14.50 4.76
CA LYS A 295 4.31 -15.43 5.17
C LYS A 295 4.30 -16.63 4.23
N TYR A 296 4.11 -17.81 4.81
CA TYR A 296 4.13 -19.09 4.08
C TYR A 296 2.77 -19.74 4.16
N TYR A 297 2.28 -20.23 3.02
CA TYR A 297 0.95 -20.84 2.91
C TYR A 297 1.06 -22.25 2.36
N GLY A 298 0.18 -23.13 2.82
CA GLY A 298 0.18 -24.51 2.37
C GLY A 298 -0.72 -25.40 3.20
N GLU A 299 -0.50 -26.70 3.07
CA GLU A 299 -1.21 -27.72 3.85
C GLU A 299 -0.21 -28.61 4.61
N ASN A 300 -0.59 -29.02 5.83
CA ASN A 300 0.18 -29.99 6.60
C ASN A 300 1.65 -29.62 6.84
N ALA A 301 1.92 -28.40 7.28
CA ALA A 301 3.27 -27.89 7.58
C ALA A 301 4.23 -27.89 6.37
N ASN A 302 3.72 -28.00 5.16
CA ASN A 302 4.49 -27.94 3.94
C ASN A 302 4.13 -26.67 3.14
N PRO A 303 4.98 -25.65 3.15
CA PRO A 303 4.69 -24.42 2.42
C PRO A 303 4.78 -24.68 0.91
N THR A 304 3.72 -24.32 0.21
CA THR A 304 3.64 -24.37 -1.25
C THR A 304 3.63 -22.99 -1.89
N GLU A 305 3.35 -21.99 -1.11
CA GLU A 305 3.29 -20.59 -1.51
C GLU A 305 3.95 -19.71 -0.47
N ALA A 306 4.50 -18.59 -0.90
CA ALA A 306 5.06 -17.59 -0.03
C ALA A 306 4.68 -16.19 -0.51
N THR A 307 4.54 -15.28 0.46
CA THR A 307 4.47 -13.85 0.21
C THR A 307 5.51 -13.13 1.04
N ALA A 308 5.89 -11.93 0.60
CA ALA A 308 6.68 -11.03 1.40
C ALA A 308 6.22 -9.59 1.21
N THR A 309 6.36 -8.79 2.26
CA THR A 309 6.31 -7.33 2.21
C THR A 309 7.68 -6.79 2.58
N PHE A 310 8.08 -5.69 1.95
CA PHE A 310 9.35 -5.05 2.23
C PHE A 310 9.26 -3.53 2.08
N GLY A 311 10.12 -2.83 2.80
CA GLY A 311 10.21 -1.38 2.74
C GLY A 311 11.46 -0.83 3.40
N THR A 312 11.97 0.27 2.87
CA THR A 312 13.06 1.06 3.45
C THR A 312 13.07 2.46 2.88
N ALA A 313 13.79 3.37 3.53
CA ALA A 313 14.06 4.68 2.96
C ALA A 313 15.42 4.68 2.23
N LEU A 314 15.46 5.31 1.08
CA LEU A 314 16.63 5.44 0.24
C LEU A 314 17.13 6.89 0.23
N TYR A 315 18.42 7.06 0.04
CA TYR A 315 19.02 8.30 -0.40
C TYR A 315 19.17 8.32 -1.91
N LYS A 316 18.80 9.45 -2.50
CA LYS A 316 19.17 9.80 -3.86
C LYS A 316 20.30 10.82 -3.79
N ASP A 317 21.51 10.42 -4.09
CA ASP A 317 22.66 11.34 -4.21
C ASP A 317 22.78 11.81 -5.66
N ASN A 318 22.53 13.10 -5.90
CA ASN A 318 22.77 13.75 -7.18
C ASN A 318 23.99 14.67 -7.16
N GLY A 319 24.84 14.57 -6.12
CA GLY A 319 26.02 15.40 -5.93
C GLY A 319 25.73 16.85 -5.49
N MET A 320 24.47 17.26 -5.36
CA MET A 320 24.07 18.59 -4.92
C MET A 320 22.96 18.62 -3.86
N TYR A 321 22.07 17.62 -3.86
CA TYR A 321 20.96 17.51 -2.90
C TYR A 321 20.77 16.06 -2.52
N TYR A 322 20.50 15.82 -1.21
CA TYR A 322 20.05 14.54 -0.70
C TYR A 322 18.52 14.58 -0.68
N ASP A 323 17.90 13.70 -1.45
CA ASP A 323 16.46 13.54 -1.41
C ASP A 323 16.13 12.20 -0.77
N HIS A 324 15.18 12.20 0.14
CA HIS A 324 14.73 10.98 0.80
C HIS A 324 13.62 10.38 -0.04
N MET A 325 13.78 9.14 -0.43
CA MET A 325 12.80 8.39 -1.21
C MET A 325 12.35 7.17 -0.43
N THR A 326 11.11 6.77 -0.58
CA THR A 326 10.59 5.53 -0.03
C THR A 326 10.72 4.41 -1.08
N PHE A 327 11.16 3.25 -0.65
CA PHE A 327 11.15 2.02 -1.45
C PHE A 327 10.30 0.98 -0.72
N THR A 328 9.16 0.64 -1.26
CA THR A 328 8.24 -0.33 -0.64
C THR A 328 7.73 -1.31 -1.68
N GLY A 329 7.34 -2.50 -1.26
CA GLY A 329 6.84 -3.47 -2.21
C GLY A 329 6.44 -4.81 -1.61
N GLY A 330 6.10 -5.74 -2.51
CA GLY A 330 5.68 -7.07 -2.16
C GLY A 330 6.13 -8.13 -3.16
N PHE A 331 6.14 -9.35 -2.68
CA PHE A 331 6.43 -10.55 -3.45
C PHE A 331 5.33 -11.59 -3.22
N ALA A 332 5.02 -12.34 -4.25
CA ALA A 332 4.28 -13.60 -4.13
C ALA A 332 4.87 -14.65 -5.07
N GLY A 333 4.94 -15.90 -4.60
CA GLY A 333 5.51 -16.99 -5.37
C GLY A 333 5.08 -18.37 -4.92
N THR A 334 5.28 -19.35 -5.80
CA THR A 334 5.01 -20.77 -5.55
C THR A 334 6.32 -21.56 -5.46
N VAL A 335 6.30 -22.66 -4.70
CA VAL A 335 7.46 -23.55 -4.59
C VAL A 335 7.84 -24.10 -5.97
N LYS A 336 9.13 -24.11 -6.28
CA LYS A 336 9.69 -24.64 -7.53
C LYS A 336 10.03 -26.12 -7.44
#